data_7c45e3a716e7a3162589aa7cb95d9fa2
#
_entry.id   7c45e3a716e7a3162589aa7cb95d9fa2
#
_cell.length_a   1.000
_cell.length_b   1.000
_cell.length_c   1.000
_cell.angle_alpha   90.00
_cell.angle_beta   90.00
_cell.angle_gamma   90.00
#
_symmetry.space_group_name_H-M   'P 1'
#
loop_
_entity.id
_entity.type
_entity.pdbx_description
1 polymer ?
#
loop_
_entity_poly.entity_id
_entity_poly.type
_entity_poly.pdbx_seq_one_letter_code
_entity_poly.pdbx_strand_id
1 'polypeptide(L)'
;MSALSHRLGQVRRDEKGFTLIELLVVIIILGILLAIAIPSYLSFRTRANKSAAQANVRAAVPGMEAFNADHATGYVGVNLAKLQASYDAGIKNVTVRAATQGGYCVENTSPGTVTYHKSGPSSDIKSGAC
;
A
#
# COMPACT_ATOMS: atom_id res chain seq x y z
N MET A 1 -48.62 10.17 -61.01
CA MET A 1 -47.22 10.36 -60.57
C MET A 1 -47.25 10.69 -59.09
N SER A 2 -46.83 9.74 -58.28
CA SER A 2 -47.07 9.70 -56.85
C SER A 2 -46.08 10.58 -56.09
N ALA A 3 -46.58 11.48 -55.25
CA ALA A 3 -45.80 12.22 -54.28
C ALA A 3 -45.76 11.40 -52.97
N LEU A 4 -44.65 10.72 -52.71
CA LEU A 4 -44.37 10.13 -51.41
C LEU A 4 -43.98 11.23 -50.43
N SER A 5 -44.95 11.67 -49.66
CA SER A 5 -44.68 12.52 -48.50
C SER A 5 -44.00 11.71 -47.38
N HIS A 6 -42.71 11.85 -47.27
CA HIS A 6 -41.93 11.35 -46.13
C HIS A 6 -42.42 12.02 -44.85
N ARG A 7 -43.19 11.27 -44.07
CA ARG A 7 -43.45 11.62 -42.67
C ARG A 7 -42.19 11.33 -41.89
N LEU A 8 -41.32 12.32 -41.77
CA LEU A 8 -40.27 12.31 -40.75
C LEU A 8 -40.96 12.48 -39.38
N GLY A 9 -41.19 11.36 -38.73
CA GLY A 9 -41.62 11.35 -37.34
C GLY A 9 -40.57 12.07 -36.48
N GLN A 10 -40.93 13.27 -36.04
CA GLN A 10 -40.16 13.91 -34.98
C GLN A 10 -40.27 13.05 -33.72
N VAL A 11 -39.23 12.30 -33.45
CA VAL A 11 -38.99 11.73 -32.12
C VAL A 11 -38.71 12.94 -31.20
N ARG A 12 -39.78 13.47 -30.58
CA ARG A 12 -39.61 14.34 -29.44
C ARG A 12 -38.91 13.51 -28.36
N ARG A 13 -37.58 13.63 -28.31
CA ARG A 13 -36.86 13.31 -27.09
C ARG A 13 -37.36 14.24 -26.01
N ASP A 14 -38.06 13.70 -25.07
CA ASP A 14 -38.43 14.38 -23.81
C ASP A 14 -37.11 14.61 -23.05
N GLU A 15 -36.36 15.62 -23.46
CA GLU A 15 -35.16 16.08 -22.78
C GLU A 15 -35.59 16.83 -21.53
N LYS A 16 -36.00 16.05 -20.51
CA LYS A 16 -36.16 16.61 -19.18
C LYS A 16 -34.75 16.89 -18.66
N GLY A 17 -34.32 18.14 -18.83
CA GLY A 17 -33.08 18.63 -18.23
C GLY A 17 -33.15 18.61 -16.70
N PHE A 18 -32.04 18.38 -16.06
CA PHE A 18 -31.93 18.51 -14.61
C PHE A 18 -32.15 19.95 -14.17
N THR A 19 -32.84 20.13 -13.05
CA THR A 19 -33.02 21.46 -12.45
C THR A 19 -31.75 21.87 -11.71
N LEU A 20 -31.46 23.15 -11.62
CA LEU A 20 -30.32 23.70 -10.91
C LEU A 20 -30.36 23.31 -9.43
N ILE A 21 -31.55 23.25 -8.82
CA ILE A 21 -31.72 22.87 -7.42
C ILE A 21 -31.41 21.37 -7.17
N GLU A 22 -31.72 20.49 -8.12
CA GLU A 22 -31.39 19.07 -8.01
C GLU A 22 -29.87 18.85 -7.95
N LEU A 23 -29.11 19.55 -8.78
CA LEU A 23 -27.67 19.52 -8.73
C LEU A 23 -27.11 20.14 -7.46
N LEU A 24 -27.69 21.27 -7.02
CA LEU A 24 -27.25 21.95 -5.80
C LEU A 24 -27.42 21.06 -4.56
N VAL A 25 -28.57 20.40 -4.41
CA VAL A 25 -28.83 19.50 -3.28
C VAL A 25 -27.84 18.32 -3.28
N VAL A 26 -27.56 17.75 -4.44
CA VAL A 26 -26.60 16.63 -4.56
C VAL A 26 -25.20 17.03 -4.12
N ILE A 27 -24.70 18.19 -4.56
CA ILE A 27 -23.35 18.63 -4.16
C ILE A 27 -23.25 18.98 -2.67
N ILE A 28 -24.33 19.49 -2.06
CA ILE A 28 -24.36 19.75 -0.61
C ILE A 28 -24.30 18.41 0.15
N ILE A 29 -25.09 17.42 -0.23
CA ILE A 29 -25.07 16.10 0.42
C ILE A 29 -23.71 15.44 0.25
N LEU A 30 -23.13 15.45 -0.96
CA LEU A 30 -21.80 14.93 -1.21
C LEU A 30 -20.74 15.65 -0.37
N GLY A 31 -20.84 16.97 -0.25
CA GLY A 31 -19.92 17.77 0.57
C GLY A 31 -19.93 17.35 2.05
N ILE A 32 -21.11 17.15 2.63
CA ILE A 32 -21.26 16.69 4.02
C ILE A 32 -20.69 15.28 4.19
N LEU A 33 -20.99 14.36 3.28
CA LEU A 33 -20.46 13.00 3.35
C LEU A 33 -18.94 12.96 3.23
N LEU A 34 -18.36 13.73 2.32
CA LEU A 34 -16.91 13.83 2.15
C LEU A 34 -16.22 14.43 3.36
N ALA A 35 -16.84 15.44 3.99
CA ALA A 35 -16.28 16.07 5.20
C ALA A 35 -16.05 15.05 6.34
N ILE A 36 -16.88 14.02 6.44
CA ILE A 36 -16.74 12.96 7.44
C ILE A 36 -15.84 11.82 6.91
N ALA A 37 -15.97 11.49 5.64
CA ALA A 37 -15.28 10.33 5.04
C ALA A 37 -13.77 10.55 4.88
N ILE A 38 -13.33 11.74 4.48
CA ILE A 38 -11.92 12.01 4.21
C ILE A 38 -11.03 11.84 5.46
N PRO A 39 -11.30 12.44 6.62
CA PRO A 39 -10.48 12.25 7.82
C PRO A 39 -10.43 10.79 8.26
N SER A 40 -11.56 10.09 8.20
CA SER A 40 -11.64 8.66 8.55
C SER A 40 -10.79 7.80 7.62
N TYR A 41 -10.87 8.02 6.33
CA TYR A 41 -10.07 7.32 5.32
C TYR A 41 -8.56 7.52 5.51
N LEU A 42 -8.12 8.75 5.78
CA LEU A 42 -6.71 9.05 6.01
C LEU A 42 -6.17 8.34 7.25
N SER A 43 -6.94 8.32 8.34
CA SER A 43 -6.58 7.60 9.56
C SER A 43 -6.45 6.09 9.31
N PHE A 44 -7.40 5.51 8.59
CA PHE A 44 -7.37 4.10 8.22
C PHE A 44 -6.16 3.76 7.35
N ARG A 45 -5.89 4.57 6.33
CA ARG A 45 -4.73 4.41 5.45
C ARG A 45 -3.41 4.45 6.22
N THR A 46 -3.28 5.36 7.17
CA THR A 46 -2.07 5.46 8.01
C THR A 46 -1.87 4.20 8.85
N ARG A 47 -2.94 3.65 9.45
CA ARG A 47 -2.86 2.39 10.21
C ARG A 47 -2.50 1.21 9.32
N ALA A 48 -3.10 1.11 8.14
CA ALA A 48 -2.80 0.06 7.17
C ALA A 48 -1.33 0.11 6.73
N ASN A 49 -0.80 1.28 6.44
CA ASN A 49 0.59 1.46 6.08
C ASN A 49 1.56 1.06 7.21
N LYS A 50 1.26 1.41 8.46
CA LYS A 50 2.05 0.98 9.62
C LYS A 50 2.06 -0.55 9.75
N SER A 51 0.90 -1.17 9.65
CA SER A 51 0.78 -2.64 9.71
C SER A 51 1.56 -3.33 8.57
N ALA A 52 1.45 -2.81 7.35
CA ALA A 52 2.20 -3.32 6.21
C ALA A 52 3.72 -3.19 6.39
N ALA A 53 4.19 -2.06 6.90
CA ALA A 53 5.60 -1.83 7.17
C ALA A 53 6.17 -2.83 8.21
N GLN A 54 5.42 -3.07 9.29
CA GLN A 54 5.80 -4.09 10.28
C GLN A 54 5.77 -5.51 9.70
N ALA A 55 4.78 -5.82 8.87
CA ALA A 55 4.67 -7.12 8.22
C ALA A 55 5.86 -7.39 7.28
N ASN A 56 6.29 -6.39 6.51
CA ASN A 56 7.46 -6.50 5.64
C ASN A 56 8.72 -6.85 6.43
N VAL A 57 8.97 -6.16 7.55
CA VAL A 57 10.11 -6.46 8.43
C VAL A 57 9.99 -7.86 9.03
N ARG A 58 8.80 -8.26 9.51
CA ARG A 58 8.57 -9.62 10.03
C ARG A 58 8.84 -10.70 9.01
N ALA A 59 8.43 -10.48 7.76
CA ALA A 59 8.62 -11.46 6.69
C ALA A 59 10.11 -11.73 6.39
N ALA A 60 10.99 -10.76 6.63
CA ALA A 60 12.42 -10.94 6.43
C ALA A 60 13.10 -11.76 7.54
N VAL A 61 12.54 -11.80 8.75
CA VAL A 61 13.19 -12.42 9.90
C VAL A 61 13.52 -13.90 9.71
N PRO A 62 12.59 -14.76 9.25
CA PRO A 62 12.93 -16.19 9.03
C PRO A 62 14.06 -16.38 8.03
N GLY A 63 14.09 -15.57 6.95
CA GLY A 63 15.16 -15.61 5.96
C GLY A 63 16.52 -15.18 6.55
N MET A 64 16.52 -14.17 7.40
CA MET A 64 17.73 -13.72 8.11
C MET A 64 18.28 -14.82 9.03
N GLU A 65 17.41 -15.48 9.80
CA GLU A 65 17.82 -16.55 10.71
C GLU A 65 18.27 -17.80 9.96
N ALA A 66 17.62 -18.16 8.86
CA ALA A 66 18.03 -19.24 7.99
C ALA A 66 19.41 -18.94 7.36
N PHE A 67 19.63 -17.73 6.88
CA PHE A 67 20.93 -17.31 6.38
C PHE A 67 22.03 -17.47 7.42
N ASN A 68 21.78 -17.04 8.66
CA ASN A 68 22.72 -17.19 9.77
C ASN A 68 23.03 -18.66 10.07
N ALA A 69 22.03 -19.53 10.01
CA ALA A 69 22.21 -20.97 10.25
C ALA A 69 23.05 -21.65 9.17
N ASP A 70 22.95 -21.19 7.92
CA ASP A 70 23.68 -21.77 6.78
C ASP A 70 25.11 -21.22 6.62
N HIS A 71 25.48 -20.15 7.32
CA HIS A 71 26.75 -19.46 7.14
C HIS A 71 27.51 -19.33 8.46
N ALA A 72 28.72 -19.88 8.50
CA ALA A 72 29.61 -19.77 9.66
C ALA A 72 30.01 -18.33 10.02
N THR A 73 29.85 -17.38 9.07
CA THR A 73 30.11 -15.97 9.26
C THR A 73 28.89 -15.18 9.83
N GLY A 74 27.86 -15.91 10.25
CA GLY A 74 26.62 -15.28 10.74
C GLY A 74 25.86 -14.54 9.66
N TYR A 75 25.45 -13.31 9.92
CA TYR A 75 24.68 -12.50 8.97
C TYR A 75 25.56 -11.73 7.96
N VAL A 76 26.89 -11.88 8.01
CA VAL A 76 27.82 -11.12 7.16
C VAL A 76 27.54 -11.37 5.68
N GLY A 77 27.31 -10.28 4.94
CA GLY A 77 27.07 -10.31 3.49
C GLY A 77 25.64 -10.67 3.07
N VAL A 78 24.70 -10.80 4.02
CA VAL A 78 23.27 -10.95 3.71
C VAL A 78 22.73 -9.66 3.08
N ASN A 79 21.87 -9.82 2.08
CA ASN A 79 21.12 -8.74 1.45
C ASN A 79 19.80 -9.27 0.91
N LEU A 80 18.89 -8.36 0.51
CA LEU A 80 17.56 -8.72 0.03
C LEU A 80 17.63 -9.72 -1.15
N ALA A 81 18.52 -9.52 -2.11
CA ALA A 81 18.62 -10.40 -3.28
C ALA A 81 18.97 -11.85 -2.90
N LYS A 82 19.89 -12.04 -1.96
CA LYS A 82 20.23 -13.38 -1.44
C LYS A 82 19.08 -14.01 -0.67
N LEU A 83 18.38 -13.23 0.15
CA LEU A 83 17.22 -13.71 0.88
C LEU A 83 16.12 -14.20 -0.08
N GLN A 84 15.84 -13.42 -1.12
CA GLN A 84 14.84 -13.79 -2.14
C GLN A 84 15.25 -15.01 -2.97
N ALA A 85 16.53 -15.12 -3.33
CA ALA A 85 17.01 -16.19 -4.18
C ALA A 85 17.09 -17.54 -3.47
N SER A 86 17.42 -17.56 -2.18
CA SER A 86 17.76 -18.80 -1.48
C SER A 86 16.77 -19.19 -0.37
N TYR A 87 15.98 -18.26 0.13
CA TYR A 87 15.12 -18.54 1.30
C TYR A 87 13.64 -18.26 1.02
N ASP A 88 13.28 -17.03 0.64
CA ASP A 88 11.89 -16.68 0.39
C ASP A 88 11.78 -15.53 -0.61
N ALA A 89 11.34 -15.85 -1.83
CA ALA A 89 11.08 -14.87 -2.90
C ALA A 89 9.99 -13.84 -2.55
N GLY A 90 9.17 -14.11 -1.54
CA GLY A 90 8.13 -13.22 -1.05
C GLY A 90 8.62 -12.05 -0.19
N ILE A 91 9.86 -12.10 0.28
CA ILE A 91 10.46 -10.98 1.03
C ILE A 91 10.62 -9.79 0.12
N LYS A 92 9.98 -8.67 0.47
CA LYS A 92 10.01 -7.44 -0.33
C LYS A 92 9.87 -6.19 0.55
N ASN A 93 10.20 -5.04 -0.04
CA ASN A 93 10.08 -3.74 0.63
C ASN A 93 10.88 -3.65 1.94
N VAL A 94 12.04 -4.28 1.97
CA VAL A 94 12.99 -4.21 3.09
C VAL A 94 14.40 -3.97 2.59
N THR A 95 15.23 -3.38 3.44
CA THR A 95 16.67 -3.23 3.23
C THR A 95 17.42 -3.69 4.46
N VAL A 96 18.49 -4.45 4.25
CA VAL A 96 19.43 -4.78 5.30
C VAL A 96 20.46 -3.64 5.40
N ARG A 97 20.44 -2.91 6.52
CA ARG A 97 21.33 -1.75 6.74
C ARG A 97 22.63 -2.12 7.40
N ALA A 98 22.58 -3.11 8.29
CA ALA A 98 23.77 -3.63 8.95
C ALA A 98 23.67 -5.15 9.07
N ALA A 99 24.80 -5.81 8.93
CA ALA A 99 24.89 -7.25 9.08
C ALA A 99 26.31 -7.61 9.56
N THR A 100 26.38 -8.21 10.73
CA THR A 100 27.61 -8.65 11.40
C THR A 100 27.53 -10.13 11.72
N GLN A 101 28.56 -10.70 12.32
CA GLN A 101 28.52 -12.10 12.73
C GLN A 101 27.42 -12.38 13.77
N GLY A 102 27.21 -11.46 14.71
CA GLY A 102 26.27 -11.67 15.83
C GLY A 102 24.95 -10.90 15.71
N GLY A 103 24.71 -10.15 14.64
CA GLY A 103 23.48 -9.36 14.54
C GLY A 103 23.28 -8.68 13.19
N TYR A 104 22.08 -8.15 13.02
CA TYR A 104 21.66 -7.43 11.82
C TYR A 104 20.71 -6.28 12.14
N CYS A 105 20.56 -5.37 11.21
CA CYS A 105 19.45 -4.42 11.21
C CYS A 105 18.77 -4.41 9.86
N VAL A 106 17.48 -4.70 9.84
CA VAL A 106 16.62 -4.68 8.67
C VAL A 106 15.49 -3.68 8.87
N GLU A 107 15.22 -2.87 7.85
CA GLU A 107 14.15 -1.87 7.88
C GLU A 107 13.24 -1.98 6.65
N ASN A 108 11.99 -1.51 6.78
CA ASN A 108 11.10 -1.42 5.64
C ASN A 108 11.46 -0.21 4.75
N THR A 109 11.27 -0.37 3.45
CA THR A 109 11.54 0.66 2.44
C THR A 109 10.31 1.11 1.67
N SER A 110 9.11 0.75 2.13
CA SER A 110 7.87 1.13 1.45
C SER A 110 7.68 2.64 1.45
N PRO A 111 7.56 3.29 0.28
CA PRO A 111 7.36 4.74 0.19
C PRO A 111 6.11 5.22 0.92
N GLY A 112 6.20 6.35 1.60
CA GLY A 112 5.07 6.98 2.29
C GLY A 112 4.58 6.26 3.55
N THR A 113 5.31 5.28 4.05
CA THR A 113 5.02 4.58 5.30
C THR A 113 5.94 5.05 6.42
N VAL A 114 5.48 4.87 7.66
CA VAL A 114 6.36 5.01 8.81
C VAL A 114 7.42 3.91 8.73
N THR A 115 8.68 4.28 8.92
CA THR A 115 9.80 3.33 8.95
C THR A 115 9.70 2.48 10.20
N TYR A 116 9.86 1.19 10.03
CA TYR A 116 10.02 0.20 11.09
C TYR A 116 11.29 -0.60 10.86
N HIS A 117 11.96 -0.98 11.92
CA HIS A 117 13.18 -1.77 11.85
C HIS A 117 13.19 -2.88 12.90
N LYS A 118 14.03 -3.88 12.66
CA LYS A 118 14.39 -4.91 13.61
C LYS A 118 15.92 -5.01 13.68
N SER A 119 16.46 -4.84 14.87
CA SER A 119 17.86 -5.13 15.18
C SER A 119 17.91 -6.53 15.79
N GLY A 120 18.23 -7.53 14.95
CA GLY A 120 18.18 -8.94 15.34
C GLY A 120 19.45 -9.43 16.04
N PRO A 121 19.39 -10.64 16.57
CA PRO A 121 18.23 -11.55 16.55
C PRO A 121 17.17 -11.28 17.62
N SER A 122 17.51 -10.71 18.76
CA SER A 122 16.68 -10.76 19.98
C SER A 122 15.77 -9.56 20.22
N SER A 123 15.87 -8.47 19.47
CA SER A 123 15.03 -7.29 19.71
C SER A 123 13.66 -7.38 19.01
N ASP A 124 12.70 -6.62 19.53
CA ASP A 124 11.41 -6.42 18.89
C ASP A 124 11.50 -5.48 17.69
N ILE A 125 10.45 -5.47 16.86
CA ILE A 125 10.28 -4.51 15.78
C ILE A 125 9.89 -3.17 16.39
N LYS A 126 10.67 -2.12 16.08
CA LYS A 126 10.49 -0.77 16.59
C LYS A 126 10.22 0.22 15.45
N SER A 127 9.58 1.33 15.77
CA SER A 127 9.46 2.46 14.85
C SER A 127 10.79 3.20 14.73
N GLY A 128 11.06 3.72 13.53
CA GLY A 128 12.30 4.41 13.19
C GLY A 128 13.16 3.59 12.22
N ALA A 129 14.23 4.21 11.77
CA ALA A 129 15.22 3.58 10.91
C ALA A 129 16.24 2.77 11.74
N CYS A 130 16.99 1.94 11.07
CA CYS A 130 18.21 1.39 11.63
C CYS A 130 19.21 2.56 12.00
#